data_0a08a37037f24fb9c33e5a0115f92a61
#
_entry.id   0a08a37037f24fb9c33e5a0115f92a61
#
_cell.length_a   1.000
_cell.length_b   1.000
_cell.length_c   1.000
_cell.angle_alpha   90.00
_cell.angle_beta   90.00
_cell.angle_gamma   90.00
#
_symmetry.space_group_name_H-M   'P 1'
#
loop_
_entity.id
_entity.type
_entity.pdbx_description
1 polymer ?
#
loop_
_entity_poly.entity_id
_entity_poly.type
_entity_poly.pdbx_seq_one_letter_code
_entity_poly.pdbx_strand_id
1 'polypeptide(L)'
;MTEDLFRLTAVEAVRRLRAGEVTPLDLIDAVERRAAAVNGIVNALVTPAYDRARDHARRLMALPPAERGMLAGLPVGIKDLNDVAGVRTTYGSPIFADNVPTTSDIMVQTIESNGGIVVGMTNTPEFGAGANTFNPVFGETRNPWNPALNAAGSSGGSAAALATGIVALATGSDLGGSLRTPASFCSVVGFRPSPGRVANGPAEQRFQDLSVEGPMARNVLDAALLLDAMAGWRVEDPISLPAPPEPFLAAAQRRRKPRRMALSIDLGGVTPVDPATRAIVRQAADTLANAGIEIVEASPDFGGAMEAFHVLRGLGYAANMSALMAHHRDKLKPDVIWNIEQGLALTAERIGKAMLRRSRLYGEMVKFLSEYDFLLAPGACCPPNPIEERWVRQVDGHVFENYIGWLTLPAVITLTACPALAIPAGFTSDGRPVGVQLVGAPRGDAELLSAGAAIEEILGLSGAVPIDPKPARALS
;
A
#
# COMPACT_ATOMS: atom_id res chain seq x y z
N MET A 1 -14.03 29.16 15.02
CA MET A 1 -14.27 28.02 14.10
C MET A 1 -13.06 27.13 14.21
N THR A 2 -13.20 25.94 14.76
CA THR A 2 -12.11 24.95 14.80
C THR A 2 -11.85 24.52 13.34
N GLU A 3 -10.70 24.92 12.82
CA GLU A 3 -10.25 24.51 11.50
C GLU A 3 -10.25 22.97 11.40
N ASP A 4 -10.73 22.42 10.28
CA ASP A 4 -10.80 20.97 10.03
C ASP A 4 -9.37 20.42 9.74
N LEU A 5 -8.53 20.32 10.77
CA LEU A 5 -7.12 19.88 10.65
C LEU A 5 -6.95 18.54 9.95
N PHE A 6 -7.98 17.67 9.97
CA PHE A 6 -7.96 16.39 9.26
C PHE A 6 -7.97 16.52 7.73
N ARG A 7 -8.29 17.72 7.20
CA ARG A 7 -8.23 18.01 5.75
C ARG A 7 -6.86 18.41 5.26
N LEU A 8 -5.96 18.83 6.16
CA LEU A 8 -4.60 19.21 5.78
C LEU A 8 -3.89 18.07 5.06
N THR A 9 -3.13 18.39 4.02
CA THR A 9 -2.13 17.45 3.49
C THR A 9 -1.02 17.27 4.51
N ALA A 10 -0.28 16.17 4.44
CA ALA A 10 0.83 15.92 5.36
C ALA A 10 1.93 16.99 5.22
N VAL A 11 2.25 17.38 3.98
CA VAL A 11 3.22 18.44 3.68
C VAL A 11 2.79 19.76 4.32
N GLU A 12 1.52 20.15 4.20
CA GLU A 12 1.01 21.39 4.82
C GLU A 12 0.99 21.29 6.35
N ALA A 13 0.62 20.14 6.91
CA ALA A 13 0.65 19.91 8.35
C ALA A 13 2.07 20.04 8.92
N VAL A 14 3.08 19.47 8.24
CA VAL A 14 4.49 19.62 8.63
C VAL A 14 4.94 21.07 8.54
N ARG A 15 4.55 21.80 7.49
CA ARG A 15 4.86 23.26 7.38
C ARG A 15 4.30 24.01 8.60
N ARG A 16 3.04 23.78 8.96
CA ARG A 16 2.39 24.43 10.11
C ARG A 16 2.97 24.02 11.45
N LEU A 17 3.33 22.74 11.63
CA LEU A 17 4.04 22.25 12.83
C LEU A 17 5.39 22.97 13.02
N ARG A 18 6.15 23.14 11.93
CA ARG A 18 7.44 23.85 11.96
C ARG A 18 7.29 25.35 12.22
N ALA A 19 6.22 25.94 11.72
CA ALA A 19 5.88 27.35 11.96
C ALA A 19 5.28 27.60 13.37
N GLY A 20 4.94 26.54 14.13
CA GLY A 20 4.25 26.66 15.41
C GLY A 20 2.78 27.12 15.30
N GLU A 21 2.19 27.03 14.09
CA GLU A 21 0.78 27.37 13.84
C GLU A 21 -0.16 26.30 14.40
N VAL A 22 0.32 25.07 14.48
CA VAL A 22 -0.34 23.91 15.12
C VAL A 22 0.68 23.11 15.91
N THR A 23 0.20 22.36 16.91
CA THR A 23 1.04 21.46 17.71
C THR A 23 0.77 20.00 17.34
N PRO A 24 1.71 19.07 17.64
CA PRO A 24 1.46 17.64 17.51
C PRO A 24 0.23 17.19 18.31
N LEU A 25 -0.05 17.79 19.47
CA LEU A 25 -1.24 17.48 20.28
C LEU A 25 -2.53 17.85 19.55
N ASP A 26 -2.59 19.03 18.89
CA ASP A 26 -3.77 19.46 18.12
C ASP A 26 -4.08 18.47 17.00
N LEU A 27 -3.04 17.93 16.33
CA LEU A 27 -3.21 16.93 15.28
C LEU A 27 -3.65 15.57 15.82
N ILE A 28 -3.13 15.13 16.98
CA ILE A 28 -3.60 13.89 17.65
C ILE A 28 -5.07 14.02 18.05
N ASP A 29 -5.46 15.14 18.60
CA ASP A 29 -6.85 15.42 18.98
C ASP A 29 -7.77 15.48 17.75
N ALA A 30 -7.26 15.97 16.60
CA ALA A 30 -8.00 15.93 15.33
C ALA A 30 -8.18 14.49 14.84
N VAL A 31 -7.14 13.64 14.92
CA VAL A 31 -7.21 12.20 14.60
C VAL A 31 -8.26 11.51 15.47
N GLU A 32 -8.23 11.71 16.78
CA GLU A 32 -9.16 11.08 17.73
C GLU A 32 -10.61 11.49 17.46
N ARG A 33 -10.86 12.80 17.29
CA ARG A 33 -12.20 13.30 16.92
C ARG A 33 -12.68 12.74 15.59
N ARG A 34 -11.79 12.69 14.58
CA ARG A 34 -12.16 12.16 13.27
C ARG A 34 -12.44 10.67 13.31
N ALA A 35 -11.61 9.89 14.02
CA ALA A 35 -11.84 8.47 14.23
C ALA A 35 -13.16 8.22 14.97
N ALA A 36 -13.46 8.97 16.01
CA ALA A 36 -14.74 8.86 16.71
C ALA A 36 -15.95 9.10 15.79
N ALA A 37 -15.83 10.00 14.82
CA ALA A 37 -16.91 10.33 13.89
C ALA A 37 -17.12 9.27 12.79
N VAL A 38 -16.07 8.62 12.29
CA VAL A 38 -16.18 7.81 11.06
C VAL A 38 -15.73 6.36 11.20
N ASN A 39 -14.89 6.02 12.19
CA ASN A 39 -14.28 4.70 12.28
C ASN A 39 -15.29 3.59 12.60
N GLY A 40 -16.39 3.91 13.30
CA GLY A 40 -17.48 2.96 13.54
C GLY A 40 -18.17 2.46 12.26
N ILE A 41 -18.05 3.22 11.15
CA ILE A 41 -18.59 2.82 9.84
C ILE A 41 -17.57 2.02 9.05
N VAL A 42 -16.30 2.48 9.02
CA VAL A 42 -15.27 1.91 8.11
C VAL A 42 -14.39 0.86 8.75
N ASN A 43 -14.26 0.83 10.08
CA ASN A 43 -13.39 -0.09 10.84
C ASN A 43 -11.94 -0.09 10.31
N ALA A 44 -11.35 1.10 10.23
CA ALA A 44 -10.03 1.31 9.64
C ALA A 44 -8.90 1.32 10.68
N LEU A 45 -9.07 2.05 11.80
CA LEU A 45 -8.12 2.15 12.92
C LEU A 45 -8.60 1.22 14.05
N VAL A 46 -7.92 0.10 14.25
CA VAL A 46 -8.43 -1.01 15.10
C VAL A 46 -7.79 -1.09 16.48
N THR A 47 -6.61 -0.50 16.66
CA THR A 47 -5.93 -0.37 17.95
C THR A 47 -5.44 1.06 18.12
N PRO A 48 -6.26 1.98 18.65
CA PRO A 48 -5.81 3.35 18.95
C PRO A 48 -4.73 3.37 20.03
N ALA A 49 -3.75 4.29 19.89
CA ALA A 49 -2.63 4.45 20.81
C ALA A 49 -2.46 5.93 21.23
N TYR A 50 -3.57 6.63 21.49
CA TYR A 50 -3.57 8.09 21.68
C TYR A 50 -2.78 8.54 22.90
N ASP A 51 -2.81 7.81 24.05
CA ASP A 51 -2.02 8.18 25.24
C ASP A 51 -0.53 8.09 24.97
N ARG A 52 -0.06 6.99 24.34
CA ARG A 52 1.32 6.84 23.88
C ARG A 52 1.71 7.94 22.90
N ALA A 53 0.81 8.27 21.97
CA ALA A 53 1.01 9.33 21.00
C ALA A 53 1.19 10.71 21.66
N ARG A 54 0.35 11.03 22.65
CA ARG A 54 0.46 12.28 23.43
C ARG A 54 1.76 12.34 24.23
N ASP A 55 2.20 11.24 24.82
CA ASP A 55 3.46 11.18 25.53
C ASP A 55 4.67 11.38 24.59
N HIS A 56 4.61 10.79 23.38
CA HIS A 56 5.62 11.02 22.35
C HIS A 56 5.59 12.48 21.86
N ALA A 57 4.40 13.05 21.64
CA ALA A 57 4.23 14.45 21.26
C ALA A 57 4.86 15.40 22.27
N ARG A 58 4.64 15.18 23.59
CA ARG A 58 5.25 16.02 24.66
C ARG A 58 6.77 15.94 24.61
N ARG A 59 7.37 14.78 24.39
CA ARG A 59 8.83 14.63 24.24
C ARG A 59 9.36 15.39 23.02
N LEU A 60 8.69 15.28 21.87
CA LEU A 60 9.09 16.04 20.66
C LEU A 60 8.92 17.54 20.84
N MET A 61 7.85 17.98 21.50
CA MET A 61 7.60 19.40 21.75
C MET A 61 8.63 20.04 22.67
N ALA A 62 9.34 19.27 23.50
CA ALA A 62 10.46 19.75 24.29
C ALA A 62 11.70 20.09 23.44
N LEU A 63 11.76 19.62 22.19
CA LEU A 63 12.80 19.95 21.22
C LEU A 63 12.42 21.19 20.40
N PRO A 64 13.41 21.98 19.95
CA PRO A 64 13.19 23.03 18.96
C PRO A 64 12.50 22.45 17.70
N PRO A 65 11.59 23.17 17.03
CA PRO A 65 10.88 22.65 15.85
C PRO A 65 11.79 22.09 14.74
N ALA A 66 12.97 22.66 14.54
CA ALA A 66 13.94 22.21 13.55
C ALA A 66 14.58 20.83 13.89
N GLU A 67 14.56 20.43 15.17
CA GLU A 67 15.16 19.18 15.65
C GLU A 67 14.15 18.03 15.76
N ARG A 68 12.86 18.28 15.45
CA ARG A 68 11.77 17.28 15.57
C ARG A 68 11.71 16.26 14.44
N GLY A 69 12.73 16.19 13.59
CA GLY A 69 12.77 15.29 12.44
C GLY A 69 11.94 15.78 11.25
N MET A 70 11.88 14.97 10.19
CA MET A 70 11.23 15.35 8.92
C MET A 70 9.72 15.53 9.08
N LEU A 71 9.07 14.69 9.89
CA LEU A 71 7.63 14.70 10.11
C LEU A 71 7.18 15.67 11.22
N ALA A 72 8.13 16.25 11.99
CA ALA A 72 7.90 17.33 12.95
C ALA A 72 6.79 17.08 14.02
N GLY A 73 6.43 15.84 14.26
CA GLY A 73 5.35 15.45 15.18
C GLY A 73 4.03 15.08 14.47
N LEU A 74 4.06 14.80 13.17
CA LEU A 74 2.87 14.39 12.40
C LEU A 74 2.38 13.00 12.81
N PRO A 75 1.05 12.80 13.05
CA PRO A 75 0.45 11.51 13.31
C PRO A 75 0.52 10.55 12.12
N VAL A 76 0.88 9.27 12.38
CA VAL A 76 1.00 8.20 11.37
C VAL A 76 0.23 6.96 11.85
N GLY A 77 -0.58 6.36 10.96
CA GLY A 77 -1.19 5.05 11.17
C GLY A 77 -0.23 3.94 10.76
N ILE A 78 -0.06 2.92 11.59
CA ILE A 78 0.78 1.76 11.30
C ILE A 78 -0.08 0.54 10.98
N LYS A 79 0.24 -0.17 9.91
CA LYS A 79 -0.46 -1.42 9.57
C LYS A 79 -0.25 -2.48 10.64
N ASP A 80 -1.32 -3.18 11.04
CA ASP A 80 -1.29 -4.23 12.09
C ASP A 80 -0.57 -5.53 11.64
N LEU A 81 0.49 -5.37 10.87
CA LEU A 81 1.50 -6.39 10.53
C LEU A 81 2.91 -5.99 11.01
N ASN A 82 3.05 -4.78 11.55
CA ASN A 82 4.33 -4.25 12.03
C ASN A 82 4.27 -4.01 13.52
N ASP A 83 5.25 -4.51 14.24
CA ASP A 83 5.35 -4.34 15.67
C ASP A 83 5.58 -2.87 16.07
N VAL A 84 4.79 -2.43 17.06
CA VAL A 84 4.97 -1.13 17.71
C VAL A 84 5.12 -1.37 19.21
N ALA A 85 6.26 -1.02 19.77
CA ALA A 85 6.52 -1.22 21.21
C ALA A 85 5.44 -0.60 22.08
N GLY A 86 4.86 -1.43 22.97
CA GLY A 86 3.80 -1.03 23.90
C GLY A 86 2.42 -0.83 23.26
N VAL A 87 2.22 -1.19 21.99
CA VAL A 87 0.93 -1.15 21.30
C VAL A 87 0.51 -2.56 20.90
N ARG A 88 -0.72 -2.94 21.21
CA ARG A 88 -1.27 -4.24 20.81
C ARG A 88 -1.19 -4.40 19.29
N THR A 89 -0.44 -5.43 18.83
CA THR A 89 -0.21 -5.79 17.43
C THR A 89 -0.63 -7.24 17.23
N THR A 90 -1.66 -7.47 16.40
CA THR A 90 -2.32 -8.77 16.34
C THR A 90 -2.04 -9.56 15.07
N TYR A 91 -1.45 -8.94 14.04
CA TYR A 91 -1.31 -9.50 12.69
C TYR A 91 -2.65 -9.98 12.10
N GLY A 92 -3.78 -9.46 12.63
CA GLY A 92 -5.12 -9.91 12.28
C GLY A 92 -5.45 -11.35 12.72
N SER A 93 -4.64 -11.96 13.61
CA SER A 93 -4.75 -13.36 14.02
C SER A 93 -5.21 -13.52 15.46
N PRO A 94 -6.16 -14.43 15.76
CA PRO A 94 -6.54 -14.78 17.13
C PRO A 94 -5.37 -15.30 17.97
N ILE A 95 -4.33 -15.85 17.32
CA ILE A 95 -3.14 -16.36 18.02
C ILE A 95 -2.40 -15.23 18.74
N PHE A 96 -2.44 -14.03 18.17
CA PHE A 96 -1.77 -12.83 18.67
C PHE A 96 -2.74 -11.76 19.18
N ALA A 97 -3.99 -12.13 19.47
CA ALA A 97 -5.04 -11.20 19.86
C ALA A 97 -4.66 -10.27 21.04
N ASP A 98 -3.83 -10.74 21.96
CA ASP A 98 -3.38 -9.98 23.13
C ASP A 98 -1.87 -9.67 23.10
N ASN A 99 -1.22 -9.83 21.95
CA ASN A 99 0.21 -9.58 21.80
C ASN A 99 0.53 -8.08 21.90
N VAL A 100 1.44 -7.74 22.82
CA VAL A 100 1.98 -6.37 22.97
C VAL A 100 3.50 -6.46 22.85
N PRO A 101 4.07 -6.09 21.69
CA PRO A 101 5.50 -6.14 21.45
C PRO A 101 6.27 -5.22 22.41
N THR A 102 7.48 -5.65 22.80
CA THR A 102 8.40 -4.83 23.61
C THR A 102 9.36 -4.00 22.75
N THR A 103 9.45 -4.33 21.46
CA THR A 103 10.33 -3.66 20.50
C THR A 103 9.54 -3.35 19.25
N SER A 104 9.75 -2.18 18.64
CA SER A 104 9.16 -1.83 17.36
C SER A 104 9.97 -2.37 16.20
N ASP A 105 9.30 -2.66 15.08
CA ASP A 105 9.95 -2.95 13.79
C ASP A 105 10.85 -1.80 13.34
N ILE A 106 11.89 -2.11 12.55
CA ILE A 106 12.88 -1.15 12.05
C ILE A 106 12.21 0.03 11.33
N MET A 107 11.23 -0.23 10.48
CA MET A 107 10.47 0.79 9.77
C MET A 107 9.76 1.74 10.74
N VAL A 108 9.12 1.24 11.79
CA VAL A 108 8.46 2.04 12.80
C VAL A 108 9.45 2.88 13.59
N GLN A 109 10.60 2.28 14.01
CA GLN A 109 11.67 3.01 14.66
C GLN A 109 12.21 4.15 13.78
N THR A 110 12.33 3.91 12.47
CA THR A 110 12.81 4.92 11.52
C THR A 110 11.82 6.07 11.38
N ILE A 111 10.51 5.80 11.28
CA ILE A 111 9.46 6.81 11.28
C ILE A 111 9.49 7.65 12.56
N GLU A 112 9.57 7.02 13.74
CA GLU A 112 9.58 7.72 15.02
C GLU A 112 10.85 8.56 15.20
N SER A 113 12.03 8.07 14.77
CA SER A 113 13.28 8.83 14.80
C SER A 113 13.25 10.04 13.85
N ASN A 114 12.44 9.99 12.79
CA ASN A 114 12.17 11.10 11.88
C ASN A 114 10.98 11.97 12.31
N GLY A 115 10.55 11.87 13.58
CA GLY A 115 9.53 12.73 14.17
C GLY A 115 8.09 12.36 13.84
N GLY A 116 7.85 11.16 13.33
CA GLY A 116 6.49 10.63 13.19
C GLY A 116 5.92 10.15 14.53
N ILE A 117 4.63 10.34 14.77
CA ILE A 117 3.94 9.89 15.98
C ILE A 117 2.95 8.79 15.63
N VAL A 118 3.18 7.58 16.12
CA VAL A 118 2.24 6.46 15.93
C VAL A 118 0.97 6.72 16.72
N VAL A 119 -0.19 6.80 16.04
CA VAL A 119 -1.52 7.04 16.65
C VAL A 119 -2.36 5.80 16.79
N GLY A 120 -1.94 4.69 16.19
CA GLY A 120 -2.61 3.41 16.30
C GLY A 120 -2.36 2.49 15.11
N MET A 121 -2.96 1.29 15.19
CA MET A 121 -2.83 0.23 14.19
C MET A 121 -4.01 0.24 13.23
N THR A 122 -3.71 0.13 11.92
CA THR A 122 -4.72 0.04 10.87
C THR A 122 -5.00 -1.42 10.49
N ASN A 123 -6.26 -1.73 10.19
CA ASN A 123 -6.74 -3.10 9.98
C ASN A 123 -6.08 -3.79 8.77
N THR A 124 -5.92 -5.11 8.88
CA THR A 124 -5.31 -5.99 7.89
C THR A 124 -5.99 -7.36 7.89
N PRO A 125 -6.01 -8.15 6.81
CA PRO A 125 -6.35 -9.57 6.92
C PRO A 125 -5.25 -10.34 7.66
N GLU A 126 -5.61 -11.48 8.25
CA GLU A 126 -4.70 -12.33 9.00
C GLU A 126 -3.41 -12.62 8.21
N PHE A 127 -2.26 -12.23 8.77
CA PHE A 127 -0.91 -12.32 8.16
C PHE A 127 -0.85 -11.78 6.72
N GLY A 128 -1.66 -10.78 6.40
CA GLY A 128 -1.73 -10.19 5.06
C GLY A 128 -2.34 -11.09 3.98
N ALA A 129 -2.89 -12.26 4.33
CA ALA A 129 -3.52 -13.18 3.37
C ALA A 129 -5.01 -12.87 3.16
N GLY A 130 -5.53 -13.06 1.92
CA GLY A 130 -6.97 -12.97 1.61
C GLY A 130 -7.37 -11.88 0.62
N ALA A 131 -6.47 -10.95 0.28
CA ALA A 131 -6.67 -9.89 -0.72
C ALA A 131 -7.74 -8.83 -0.38
N ASN A 132 -8.63 -9.09 0.58
CA ASN A 132 -9.55 -8.14 1.21
C ASN A 132 -9.28 -8.06 2.71
N THR A 133 -9.58 -6.90 3.31
CA THR A 133 -9.28 -6.63 4.72
C THR A 133 -10.42 -7.09 5.62
N PHE A 134 -10.27 -8.29 6.12
CA PHE A 134 -11.12 -8.88 7.17
C PHE A 134 -10.31 -9.87 8.01
N ASN A 135 -10.60 -9.96 9.29
CA ASN A 135 -9.99 -10.92 10.18
C ASN A 135 -10.91 -11.26 11.37
N PRO A 136 -10.68 -12.36 12.08
CA PRO A 136 -11.53 -12.78 13.19
C PRO A 136 -11.34 -11.94 14.46
N VAL A 137 -10.32 -11.09 14.55
CA VAL A 137 -10.06 -10.24 15.75
C VAL A 137 -10.88 -8.95 15.67
N PHE A 138 -10.94 -8.31 14.50
CA PHE A 138 -11.52 -6.97 14.32
C PHE A 138 -12.67 -6.91 13.31
N GLY A 139 -12.90 -7.97 12.54
CA GLY A 139 -13.88 -7.97 11.45
C GLY A 139 -13.35 -7.30 10.17
N GLU A 140 -14.28 -6.91 9.29
CA GLU A 140 -13.99 -6.34 7.98
C GLU A 140 -13.79 -4.81 8.02
N THR A 141 -12.90 -4.30 7.16
CA THR A 141 -12.81 -2.88 6.82
C THR A 141 -13.68 -2.60 5.60
N ARG A 142 -14.54 -1.59 5.72
CA ARG A 142 -15.50 -1.19 4.72
C ARG A 142 -15.00 -0.04 3.86
N ASN A 143 -15.40 -0.03 2.60
CA ASN A 143 -15.02 1.01 1.66
C ASN A 143 -15.69 2.36 2.02
N PRO A 144 -14.94 3.46 2.16
CA PRO A 144 -15.53 4.77 2.50
C PRO A 144 -16.49 5.32 1.45
N TRP A 145 -16.34 4.93 0.18
CA TRP A 145 -17.20 5.38 -0.91
C TRP A 145 -18.56 4.67 -0.94
N ASN A 146 -18.58 3.42 -0.49
CA ASN A 146 -19.79 2.65 -0.23
C ASN A 146 -19.49 1.54 0.79
N PRO A 147 -19.97 1.61 2.04
CA PRO A 147 -19.73 0.63 3.07
C PRO A 147 -20.29 -0.79 2.82
N ALA A 148 -21.08 -0.98 1.76
CA ALA A 148 -21.48 -2.30 1.29
C ALA A 148 -20.36 -3.00 0.47
N LEU A 149 -19.27 -2.29 0.20
CA LEU A 149 -18.12 -2.78 -0.56
C LEU A 149 -16.90 -2.97 0.34
N ASN A 150 -15.96 -3.81 -0.10
CA ASN A 150 -14.69 -3.99 0.59
C ASN A 150 -13.67 -2.90 0.21
N ALA A 151 -12.67 -2.71 1.07
CA ALA A 151 -11.58 -1.75 0.87
C ALA A 151 -10.34 -2.38 0.20
N ALA A 152 -10.46 -3.59 -0.32
CA ALA A 152 -9.34 -4.46 -0.72
C ALA A 152 -8.37 -4.73 0.44
N GLY A 153 -7.17 -5.22 0.12
CA GLY A 153 -6.15 -5.59 1.10
C GLY A 153 -4.78 -5.87 0.46
N SER A 154 -3.84 -6.10 1.34
CA SER A 154 -3.95 -6.28 2.79
C SER A 154 -3.88 -4.97 3.59
N SER A 155 -3.55 -3.81 3.00
CA SER A 155 -3.49 -2.51 3.69
C SER A 155 -4.82 -1.72 3.58
N GLY A 156 -5.98 -2.42 3.64
CA GLY A 156 -7.29 -1.79 3.47
C GLY A 156 -7.65 -0.84 4.61
N GLY A 157 -7.23 -1.15 5.85
CA GLY A 157 -7.39 -0.24 6.98
C GLY A 157 -6.66 1.09 6.78
N SER A 158 -5.42 1.03 6.29
CA SER A 158 -4.63 2.23 5.95
C SER A 158 -5.31 3.05 4.86
N ALA A 159 -5.76 2.40 3.78
CA ALA A 159 -6.46 3.09 2.67
C ALA A 159 -7.77 3.74 3.13
N ALA A 160 -8.57 3.05 3.93
CA ALA A 160 -9.83 3.59 4.45
C ALA A 160 -9.60 4.73 5.47
N ALA A 161 -8.58 4.63 6.33
CA ALA A 161 -8.20 5.68 7.27
C ALA A 161 -7.77 6.97 6.55
N LEU A 162 -7.00 6.85 5.46
CA LEU A 162 -6.60 7.97 4.62
C LEU A 162 -7.79 8.60 3.89
N ALA A 163 -8.61 7.78 3.22
CA ALA A 163 -9.75 8.25 2.46
C ALA A 163 -10.81 8.94 3.32
N THR A 164 -10.90 8.57 4.61
CA THR A 164 -11.80 9.24 5.57
C THR A 164 -11.14 10.38 6.33
N GLY A 165 -9.83 10.59 6.19
CA GLY A 165 -9.10 11.64 6.88
C GLY A 165 -8.83 11.33 8.36
N ILE A 166 -8.93 10.08 8.82
CA ILE A 166 -8.50 9.70 10.17
C ILE A 166 -7.03 10.02 10.34
N VAL A 167 -6.20 9.71 9.34
CA VAL A 167 -4.79 10.10 9.27
C VAL A 167 -4.45 10.71 7.92
N ALA A 168 -3.39 11.51 7.86
CA ALA A 168 -2.84 12.03 6.61
C ALA A 168 -1.79 11.08 6.00
N LEU A 169 -1.13 10.27 6.82
CA LEU A 169 -0.11 9.29 6.45
C LEU A 169 -0.40 7.94 7.11
N ALA A 170 -0.18 6.87 6.37
CA ALA A 170 -0.23 5.51 6.90
C ALA A 170 0.82 4.61 6.23
N THR A 171 1.27 3.59 6.95
CA THR A 171 2.12 2.54 6.37
C THR A 171 1.28 1.43 5.76
N GLY A 172 1.86 0.71 4.83
CA GLY A 172 1.34 -0.54 4.29
C GLY A 172 2.47 -1.44 3.85
N SER A 173 2.13 -2.65 3.43
CA SER A 173 3.08 -3.60 2.85
C SER A 173 2.55 -4.14 1.52
N ASP A 174 3.43 -4.59 0.63
CA ASP A 174 3.03 -5.09 -0.70
C ASP A 174 3.88 -6.29 -1.12
N LEU A 175 3.25 -7.46 -1.09
CA LEU A 175 3.80 -8.67 -1.68
C LEU A 175 3.12 -8.97 -3.02
N GLY A 176 1.82 -8.73 -3.15
CA GLY A 176 1.04 -9.02 -4.35
C GLY A 176 0.06 -7.92 -4.71
N GLY A 177 0.36 -6.66 -4.36
CA GLY A 177 -0.51 -5.51 -4.62
C GLY A 177 -1.10 -4.87 -3.37
N SER A 178 -0.65 -5.27 -2.18
CA SER A 178 -1.31 -4.86 -0.92
C SER A 178 -1.13 -3.38 -0.52
N LEU A 179 -0.32 -2.60 -1.22
CA LEU A 179 -0.34 -1.12 -1.22
C LEU A 179 -1.22 -0.58 -2.36
N ARG A 180 -1.11 -1.18 -3.55
CA ARG A 180 -1.67 -0.67 -4.81
C ARG A 180 -3.17 -0.94 -4.96
N THR A 181 -3.61 -2.17 -4.67
CA THR A 181 -5.03 -2.55 -4.79
C THR A 181 -5.92 -1.78 -3.82
N PRO A 182 -5.61 -1.69 -2.49
CA PRO A 182 -6.44 -0.88 -1.59
C PRO A 182 -6.37 0.63 -1.90
N ALA A 183 -5.24 1.14 -2.41
CA ALA A 183 -5.16 2.53 -2.89
C ALA A 183 -6.14 2.77 -4.06
N SER A 184 -6.19 1.86 -5.04
CA SER A 184 -7.15 1.89 -6.14
C SER A 184 -8.60 1.85 -5.65
N PHE A 185 -8.92 0.98 -4.69
CA PHE A 185 -10.27 0.77 -4.17
C PHE A 185 -10.78 1.92 -3.29
N CYS A 186 -9.89 2.66 -2.64
CA CYS A 186 -10.25 3.75 -1.74
C CYS A 186 -9.97 5.15 -2.33
N SER A 187 -9.48 5.26 -3.59
CA SER A 187 -9.11 6.52 -4.24
C SER A 187 -8.05 7.31 -3.46
N VAL A 188 -6.99 6.61 -3.05
CA VAL A 188 -5.81 7.17 -2.38
C VAL A 188 -4.54 6.76 -3.12
N VAL A 189 -3.39 7.21 -2.64
CA VAL A 189 -2.06 6.85 -3.18
C VAL A 189 -1.45 5.72 -2.36
N GLY A 190 -0.91 4.70 -3.06
CA GLY A 190 -0.14 3.63 -2.47
C GLY A 190 1.14 3.40 -3.26
N PHE A 191 2.27 3.51 -2.60
CA PHE A 191 3.57 3.37 -3.25
C PHE A 191 4.28 2.09 -2.78
N ARG A 192 4.48 1.17 -3.73
CA ARG A 192 5.38 0.03 -3.57
C ARG A 192 6.79 0.47 -3.96
N PRO A 193 7.70 0.71 -3.01
CA PRO A 193 9.08 1.09 -3.32
C PRO A 193 9.89 -0.09 -3.87
N SER A 194 11.06 0.21 -4.40
CA SER A 194 12.07 -0.79 -4.74
C SER A 194 12.45 -1.63 -3.51
N PRO A 195 12.64 -2.95 -3.63
CA PRO A 195 13.11 -3.79 -2.53
C PRO A 195 14.34 -3.21 -1.84
N GLY A 196 14.32 -3.19 -0.51
CA GLY A 196 15.39 -2.60 0.32
C GLY A 196 15.32 -1.09 0.48
N ARG A 197 14.42 -0.35 -0.20
CA ARG A 197 14.28 1.09 -0.03
C ARG A 197 13.81 1.46 1.38
N VAL A 198 12.86 0.72 1.91
CA VAL A 198 12.46 0.72 3.31
C VAL A 198 13.06 -0.52 3.94
N ALA A 199 13.90 -0.34 4.95
CA ALA A 199 14.51 -1.45 5.66
C ALA A 199 13.44 -2.23 6.44
N ASN A 200 13.51 -3.56 6.35
CA ASN A 200 12.57 -4.49 6.96
C ASN A 200 13.21 -5.25 8.13
N GLY A 201 12.44 -5.56 9.14
CA GLY A 201 12.87 -6.39 10.26
C GLY A 201 12.49 -5.86 11.64
N PRO A 202 12.82 -6.65 12.67
CA PRO A 202 13.56 -7.92 12.61
C PRO A 202 12.77 -9.01 11.89
N ALA A 203 13.40 -9.77 11.01
CA ALA A 203 12.78 -10.85 10.25
C ALA A 203 13.68 -12.09 10.23
N GLU A 204 13.08 -13.28 10.27
CA GLU A 204 13.84 -14.53 10.11
C GLU A 204 14.36 -14.69 8.68
N GLN A 205 13.55 -14.33 7.68
CA GLN A 205 13.96 -14.31 6.26
C GLN A 205 14.52 -12.93 5.86
N ARG A 206 15.75 -12.65 6.24
CA ARG A 206 16.39 -11.34 5.99
C ARG A 206 16.67 -11.04 4.51
N PHE A 207 16.80 -12.07 3.66
CA PHE A 207 17.07 -11.91 2.22
C PHE A 207 15.82 -11.97 1.34
N GLN A 208 14.63 -11.85 1.93
CA GLN A 208 13.40 -11.80 1.15
C GLN A 208 13.20 -10.39 0.53
N ASP A 209 12.80 -10.35 -0.74
CA ASP A 209 12.65 -9.11 -1.52
C ASP A 209 11.31 -9.02 -2.27
N LEU A 210 10.41 -9.97 -2.05
CA LEU A 210 9.06 -9.94 -2.64
C LEU A 210 8.13 -9.00 -1.88
N SER A 211 8.09 -9.11 -0.55
CA SER A 211 7.32 -8.19 0.30
C SER A 211 8.14 -6.95 0.59
N VAL A 212 7.52 -5.78 0.48
CA VAL A 212 8.14 -4.51 0.85
C VAL A 212 7.15 -3.71 1.71
N GLU A 213 7.69 -2.95 2.64
CA GLU A 213 6.94 -1.90 3.34
C GLU A 213 6.93 -0.63 2.49
N GLY A 214 5.86 0.16 2.58
CA GLY A 214 5.77 1.38 1.80
C GLY A 214 4.74 2.38 2.32
N PRO A 215 4.84 3.64 1.85
CA PRO A 215 3.94 4.70 2.26
C PRO A 215 2.59 4.63 1.54
N MET A 216 1.55 5.01 2.26
CA MET A 216 0.23 5.35 1.74
C MET A 216 -0.16 6.77 2.18
N ALA A 217 -0.79 7.52 1.30
CA ALA A 217 -1.21 8.90 1.54
C ALA A 217 -2.39 9.30 0.65
N ARG A 218 -2.88 10.53 0.80
CA ARG A 218 -3.97 11.04 -0.05
C ARG A 218 -3.49 11.59 -1.39
N ASN A 219 -2.18 11.91 -1.51
CA ASN A 219 -1.55 12.43 -2.71
C ASN A 219 -0.08 11.97 -2.78
N VAL A 220 0.54 12.14 -3.94
CA VAL A 220 1.90 11.66 -4.20
C VAL A 220 2.96 12.41 -3.39
N LEU A 221 2.80 13.72 -3.13
CA LEU A 221 3.77 14.49 -2.34
C LEU A 221 3.79 14.00 -0.88
N ASP A 222 2.63 13.72 -0.30
CA ASP A 222 2.53 13.18 1.05
C ASP A 222 3.12 11.77 1.14
N ALA A 223 2.93 10.92 0.11
CA ALA A 223 3.54 9.60 0.04
C ALA A 223 5.09 9.71 -0.05
N ALA A 224 5.60 10.66 -0.84
CA ALA A 224 7.03 10.93 -0.93
C ALA A 224 7.62 11.42 0.40
N LEU A 225 6.93 12.31 1.12
CA LEU A 225 7.33 12.75 2.46
C LEU A 225 7.43 11.59 3.44
N LEU A 226 6.45 10.66 3.43
CA LEU A 226 6.50 9.49 4.30
C LEU A 226 7.62 8.54 3.89
N LEU A 227 7.88 8.37 2.58
CA LEU A 227 9.00 7.55 2.11
C LEU A 227 10.35 8.10 2.58
N ASP A 228 10.54 9.42 2.58
CA ASP A 228 11.76 10.05 3.15
C ASP A 228 11.93 9.66 4.62
N ALA A 229 10.84 9.63 5.38
CA ALA A 229 10.87 9.28 6.80
C ALA A 229 11.01 7.76 7.06
N MET A 230 10.83 6.91 6.05
CA MET A 230 10.93 5.44 6.14
C MET A 230 12.26 4.91 5.57
N ALA A 231 12.87 5.66 4.63
CA ALA A 231 14.04 5.18 3.87
C ALA A 231 15.34 5.32 4.65
N GLY A 232 16.27 4.41 4.37
CA GLY A 232 17.63 4.48 4.91
C GLY A 232 18.24 3.10 5.12
N TRP A 233 19.57 3.08 5.13
CA TRP A 233 20.33 1.86 5.39
C TRP A 233 20.24 1.44 6.87
N ARG A 234 20.06 0.15 7.08
CA ARG A 234 20.03 -0.48 8.41
C ARG A 234 20.85 -1.76 8.36
N VAL A 235 21.79 -1.89 9.29
CA VAL A 235 22.68 -3.06 9.34
C VAL A 235 21.94 -4.38 9.56
N GLU A 236 20.76 -4.32 10.16
CA GLU A 236 19.91 -5.47 10.46
C GLU A 236 19.21 -6.05 9.20
N ASP A 237 19.10 -5.26 8.13
CA ASP A 237 18.54 -5.68 6.84
C ASP A 237 19.63 -5.69 5.75
N PRO A 238 20.09 -6.87 5.33
CA PRO A 238 21.22 -7.01 4.39
C PRO A 238 20.94 -6.49 2.98
N ILE A 239 19.66 -6.28 2.62
CA ILE A 239 19.27 -5.75 1.30
C ILE A 239 18.90 -4.26 1.36
N SER A 240 18.92 -3.64 2.55
CA SER A 240 18.56 -2.23 2.70
C SER A 240 19.47 -1.30 1.91
N LEU A 241 18.86 -0.29 1.31
CA LEU A 241 19.54 0.71 0.49
C LEU A 241 19.85 1.97 1.31
N PRO A 242 20.95 2.68 1.00
CA PRO A 242 21.20 3.98 1.61
C PRO A 242 20.08 4.97 1.27
N ALA A 243 19.92 5.98 2.12
CA ALA A 243 19.06 7.11 1.80
C ALA A 243 19.50 7.73 0.46
N PRO A 244 18.56 8.20 -0.38
CA PRO A 244 18.92 8.83 -1.64
C PRO A 244 19.65 10.16 -1.38
N PRO A 245 20.50 10.62 -2.31
CA PRO A 245 21.21 11.89 -2.16
C PRO A 245 20.27 13.12 -2.18
N GLU A 246 19.10 12.99 -2.78
CA GLU A 246 18.04 13.97 -2.81
C GLU A 246 16.78 13.37 -2.16
N PRO A 247 16.08 14.12 -1.28
CA PRO A 247 14.81 13.66 -0.72
C PRO A 247 13.76 13.34 -1.77
N PHE A 248 12.98 12.28 -1.55
CA PHE A 248 11.87 11.87 -2.44
C PHE A 248 10.80 12.95 -2.59
N LEU A 249 10.51 13.70 -1.50
CA LEU A 249 9.62 14.85 -1.58
C LEU A 249 10.13 15.90 -2.56
N ALA A 250 11.43 16.24 -2.50
CA ALA A 250 12.03 17.20 -3.42
C ALA A 250 11.97 16.70 -4.88
N ALA A 251 12.22 15.40 -5.09
CA ALA A 251 12.07 14.78 -6.40
C ALA A 251 10.61 14.86 -6.89
N ALA A 252 9.63 14.53 -6.05
CA ALA A 252 8.21 14.58 -6.38
C ALA A 252 7.72 16.01 -6.69
N GLN A 253 8.24 17.03 -5.97
CA GLN A 253 7.92 18.44 -6.20
C GLN A 253 8.34 18.96 -7.58
N ARG A 254 9.30 18.33 -8.24
CA ARG A 254 9.69 18.69 -9.63
C ARG A 254 8.60 18.40 -10.66
N ARG A 255 7.67 17.48 -10.37
CA ARG A 255 6.56 17.10 -11.26
C ARG A 255 7.01 16.90 -12.71
N ARG A 256 8.04 16.06 -12.90
CA ARG A 256 8.62 15.83 -14.22
C ARG A 256 7.66 14.99 -15.07
N LYS A 257 7.01 15.62 -16.03
CA LYS A 257 6.11 14.94 -16.96
C LYS A 257 6.87 13.91 -17.81
N PRO A 258 6.41 12.63 -17.88
CA PRO A 258 6.95 11.62 -18.79
C PRO A 258 6.83 12.07 -20.26
N ARG A 259 7.71 11.58 -21.11
CA ARG A 259 7.61 11.81 -22.56
C ARG A 259 6.84 10.69 -23.23
N ARG A 260 7.17 9.42 -22.89
CA ARG A 260 6.63 8.24 -23.55
C ARG A 260 6.33 7.15 -22.54
N MET A 261 5.10 6.65 -22.52
CA MET A 261 4.65 5.62 -21.60
C MET A 261 4.02 4.46 -22.38
N ALA A 262 4.27 3.24 -21.90
CA ALA A 262 3.53 2.07 -22.37
C ALA A 262 2.19 1.97 -21.62
N LEU A 263 1.12 1.66 -22.33
CA LEU A 263 -0.17 1.27 -21.75
C LEU A 263 -0.37 -0.23 -21.93
N SER A 264 -0.64 -0.95 -20.84
CA SER A 264 -1.05 -2.34 -20.89
C SER A 264 -2.21 -2.60 -19.92
N ILE A 265 -3.40 -2.83 -20.47
CA ILE A 265 -4.62 -3.01 -19.68
C ILE A 265 -4.59 -4.34 -18.92
N ASP A 266 -4.14 -5.40 -19.56
CA ASP A 266 -4.20 -6.78 -19.07
C ASP A 266 -2.81 -7.44 -18.97
N LEU A 267 -1.76 -6.62 -19.08
CA LEU A 267 -0.35 -7.03 -19.07
C LEU A 267 -0.04 -8.12 -20.10
N GLY A 268 -0.53 -7.92 -21.35
CA GLY A 268 -0.32 -8.86 -22.44
C GLY A 268 -1.26 -10.08 -22.39
N GLY A 269 -2.45 -9.91 -21.82
CA GLY A 269 -3.48 -10.95 -21.74
C GLY A 269 -3.31 -11.94 -20.59
N VAL A 270 -2.50 -11.61 -19.57
CA VAL A 270 -2.28 -12.54 -18.42
C VAL A 270 -3.46 -12.62 -17.45
N THR A 271 -4.39 -11.66 -17.51
CA THR A 271 -5.59 -11.67 -16.67
C THR A 271 -6.72 -10.87 -17.31
N PRO A 272 -7.98 -11.26 -17.13
CA PRO A 272 -9.12 -10.43 -17.54
C PRO A 272 -9.17 -9.14 -16.73
N VAL A 273 -9.73 -8.09 -17.33
CA VAL A 273 -9.99 -6.81 -16.67
C VAL A 273 -11.45 -6.41 -16.92
N ASP A 274 -12.13 -6.03 -15.86
CA ASP A 274 -13.52 -5.57 -15.88
C ASP A 274 -13.73 -4.45 -16.92
N PRO A 275 -14.81 -4.48 -17.72
CA PRO A 275 -15.05 -3.50 -18.78
C PRO A 275 -15.07 -2.04 -18.30
N ALA A 276 -15.66 -1.76 -17.12
CA ALA A 276 -15.68 -0.40 -16.58
C ALA A 276 -14.29 0.05 -16.14
N THR A 277 -13.50 -0.83 -15.51
CA THR A 277 -12.09 -0.57 -15.18
C THR A 277 -11.29 -0.28 -16.44
N ARG A 278 -11.43 -1.10 -17.48
CA ARG A 278 -10.76 -0.90 -18.79
C ARG A 278 -11.08 0.45 -19.41
N ALA A 279 -12.37 0.83 -19.40
CA ALA A 279 -12.83 2.11 -19.96
C ALA A 279 -12.22 3.32 -19.21
N ILE A 280 -12.20 3.28 -17.86
CA ILE A 280 -11.66 4.36 -17.03
C ILE A 280 -10.15 4.49 -17.21
N VAL A 281 -9.42 3.37 -17.27
CA VAL A 281 -7.96 3.40 -17.49
C VAL A 281 -7.61 3.92 -18.89
N ARG A 282 -8.38 3.58 -19.92
CA ARG A 282 -8.23 4.16 -21.26
C ARG A 282 -8.51 5.66 -21.26
N GLN A 283 -9.58 6.09 -20.58
CA GLN A 283 -9.88 7.52 -20.45
C GLN A 283 -8.76 8.28 -19.72
N ALA A 284 -8.18 7.70 -18.67
CA ALA A 284 -7.01 8.28 -18.00
C ALA A 284 -5.81 8.38 -18.97
N ALA A 285 -5.53 7.33 -19.76
CA ALA A 285 -4.48 7.35 -20.77
C ALA A 285 -4.73 8.41 -21.85
N ASP A 286 -5.96 8.58 -22.32
CA ASP A 286 -6.34 9.64 -23.28
C ASP A 286 -6.13 11.03 -22.69
N THR A 287 -6.47 11.23 -21.40
CA THR A 287 -6.22 12.49 -20.68
C THR A 287 -4.72 12.80 -20.63
N LEU A 288 -3.88 11.81 -20.36
CA LEU A 288 -2.42 11.95 -20.37
C LEU A 288 -1.88 12.24 -21.78
N ALA A 289 -2.43 11.59 -22.81
CA ALA A 289 -2.07 11.84 -24.20
C ALA A 289 -2.41 13.28 -24.61
N ASN A 290 -3.61 13.77 -24.24
CA ASN A 290 -4.03 15.15 -24.48
C ASN A 290 -3.15 16.18 -23.73
N ALA A 291 -2.54 15.79 -22.61
CA ALA A 291 -1.54 16.59 -21.92
C ALA A 291 -0.13 16.51 -22.55
N GLY A 292 0.02 15.81 -23.68
CA GLY A 292 1.26 15.73 -24.46
C GLY A 292 2.23 14.64 -24.01
N ILE A 293 1.73 13.55 -23.42
CA ILE A 293 2.50 12.33 -23.15
C ILE A 293 2.24 11.34 -24.28
N GLU A 294 3.28 10.81 -24.92
CA GLU A 294 3.11 9.74 -25.92
C GLU A 294 2.69 8.45 -25.22
N ILE A 295 1.48 7.96 -25.50
CA ILE A 295 0.95 6.70 -24.99
C ILE A 295 1.00 5.64 -26.07
N VAL A 296 1.67 4.52 -25.81
CA VAL A 296 1.84 3.40 -26.75
C VAL A 296 1.30 2.13 -26.12
N GLU A 297 0.41 1.41 -26.82
CA GLU A 297 -0.01 0.08 -26.33
C GLU A 297 1.15 -0.91 -26.49
N ALA A 298 1.70 -1.34 -25.36
CA ALA A 298 2.81 -2.29 -25.29
C ALA A 298 2.86 -2.99 -23.93
N SER A 299 3.39 -4.20 -23.90
CA SER A 299 3.54 -5.01 -22.69
C SER A 299 4.83 -5.84 -22.74
N PRO A 300 5.55 -5.99 -21.61
CA PRO A 300 6.53 -7.07 -21.49
C PRO A 300 5.85 -8.44 -21.53
N ASP A 301 6.61 -9.50 -21.78
CA ASP A 301 6.10 -10.86 -21.66
C ASP A 301 5.99 -11.31 -20.19
N PHE A 302 4.78 -11.40 -19.68
CA PHE A 302 4.47 -11.93 -18.34
C PHE A 302 4.07 -13.42 -18.34
N GLY A 303 4.22 -14.15 -19.45
CA GLY A 303 3.91 -15.59 -19.51
C GLY A 303 4.64 -16.38 -18.43
N GLY A 304 3.91 -17.24 -17.67
CA GLY A 304 4.43 -18.02 -16.55
C GLY A 304 4.79 -17.23 -15.27
N ALA A 305 4.57 -15.90 -15.25
CA ALA A 305 4.87 -15.07 -14.08
C ALA A 305 3.98 -15.46 -12.88
N MET A 306 2.68 -15.72 -13.07
CA MET A 306 1.80 -16.10 -11.96
C MET A 306 2.18 -17.42 -11.33
N GLU A 307 2.62 -18.43 -12.11
CA GLU A 307 3.14 -19.67 -11.53
C GLU A 307 4.38 -19.41 -10.66
N ALA A 308 5.33 -18.59 -11.16
CA ALA A 308 6.50 -18.20 -10.38
C ALA A 308 6.10 -17.45 -9.09
N PHE A 309 5.09 -16.57 -9.17
CA PHE A 309 4.57 -15.86 -8.01
C PHE A 309 3.97 -16.83 -6.96
N HIS A 310 3.13 -17.77 -7.37
CA HIS A 310 2.57 -18.77 -6.47
C HIS A 310 3.65 -19.58 -5.75
N VAL A 311 4.67 -20.04 -6.49
CA VAL A 311 5.78 -20.82 -5.93
C VAL A 311 6.56 -20.00 -4.90
N LEU A 312 7.00 -18.79 -5.26
CA LEU A 312 7.83 -17.96 -4.38
C LEU A 312 7.06 -17.44 -3.17
N ARG A 313 5.76 -17.11 -3.36
CA ARG A 313 4.86 -16.77 -2.25
C ARG A 313 4.66 -17.95 -1.30
N GLY A 314 4.34 -19.14 -1.82
CA GLY A 314 4.14 -20.34 -1.02
C GLY A 314 5.40 -20.72 -0.23
N LEU A 315 6.58 -20.64 -0.88
CA LEU A 315 7.87 -20.84 -0.21
C LEU A 315 8.04 -19.90 0.99
N GLY A 316 7.73 -18.60 0.83
CA GLY A 316 7.80 -17.62 1.90
C GLY A 316 6.85 -17.96 3.06
N TYR A 317 5.59 -18.34 2.77
CA TYR A 317 4.64 -18.75 3.80
C TYR A 317 5.09 -20.01 4.54
N ALA A 318 5.56 -21.04 3.83
CA ALA A 318 6.05 -22.26 4.45
C ALA A 318 7.25 -21.99 5.37
N ALA A 319 8.22 -21.20 4.89
CA ALA A 319 9.41 -20.87 5.67
C ALA A 319 9.09 -20.08 6.96
N ASN A 320 8.19 -19.11 6.87
CA ASN A 320 7.90 -18.23 8.03
C ASN A 320 6.83 -18.80 8.98
N MET A 321 5.92 -19.68 8.50
CA MET A 321 4.69 -19.97 9.23
C MET A 321 4.40 -21.46 9.45
N SER A 322 5.24 -22.38 8.94
CA SER A 322 5.01 -23.81 9.14
C SER A 322 5.05 -24.23 10.61
N ALA A 323 5.97 -23.64 11.39
CA ALA A 323 6.03 -23.89 12.85
C ALA A 323 4.78 -23.37 13.57
N LEU A 324 4.28 -22.19 13.21
CA LEU A 324 3.05 -21.64 13.78
C LEU A 324 1.85 -22.53 13.41
N MET A 325 1.75 -23.00 12.19
CA MET A 325 0.69 -23.92 11.76
C MET A 325 0.75 -25.26 12.50
N ALA A 326 1.93 -25.79 12.79
CA ALA A 326 2.09 -27.04 13.52
C ALA A 326 1.49 -26.97 14.94
N HIS A 327 1.48 -25.81 15.57
CA HIS A 327 0.97 -25.62 16.94
C HIS A 327 -0.43 -25.00 17.00
N HIS A 328 -0.89 -24.30 15.96
CA HIS A 328 -2.09 -23.46 16.01
C HIS A 328 -2.96 -23.56 14.73
N ARG A 329 -2.95 -24.71 14.05
CA ARG A 329 -3.68 -24.90 12.80
C ARG A 329 -5.18 -24.57 12.92
N ASP A 330 -5.79 -24.91 14.03
CA ASP A 330 -7.20 -24.69 14.33
C ASP A 330 -7.60 -23.21 14.49
N LYS A 331 -6.62 -22.32 14.73
CA LYS A 331 -6.82 -20.89 14.87
C LYS A 331 -6.51 -20.09 13.59
N LEU A 332 -5.86 -20.72 12.62
CA LEU A 332 -5.50 -20.09 11.35
C LEU A 332 -6.66 -20.15 10.36
N LYS A 333 -6.86 -19.05 9.62
CA LYS A 333 -7.86 -19.08 8.56
C LYS A 333 -7.44 -19.93 7.36
N PRO A 334 -8.42 -20.45 6.57
CA PRO A 334 -8.14 -21.35 5.46
C PRO A 334 -7.14 -20.80 4.43
N ASP A 335 -7.19 -19.50 4.12
CA ASP A 335 -6.26 -18.86 3.17
C ASP A 335 -4.80 -18.95 3.62
N VAL A 336 -4.53 -18.80 4.92
CA VAL A 336 -3.19 -18.91 5.51
C VAL A 336 -2.71 -20.35 5.43
N ILE A 337 -3.54 -21.31 5.88
CA ILE A 337 -3.25 -22.74 5.82
C ILE A 337 -2.93 -23.15 4.37
N TRP A 338 -3.78 -22.75 3.42
CA TRP A 338 -3.59 -23.07 2.01
C TRP A 338 -2.22 -22.58 1.47
N ASN A 339 -1.81 -21.34 1.77
CA ASN A 339 -0.50 -20.83 1.34
C ASN A 339 0.66 -21.64 1.92
N ILE A 340 0.58 -22.00 3.20
CA ILE A 340 1.62 -22.81 3.86
C ILE A 340 1.71 -24.20 3.23
N GLU A 341 0.57 -24.87 3.00
CA GLU A 341 0.50 -26.19 2.39
C GLU A 341 1.02 -26.18 0.95
N GLN A 342 0.68 -25.16 0.15
CA GLN A 342 1.26 -24.98 -1.19
C GLN A 342 2.78 -24.89 -1.12
N GLY A 343 3.32 -24.15 -0.15
CA GLY A 343 4.76 -24.02 0.03
C GLY A 343 5.44 -25.30 0.48
N LEU A 344 4.85 -26.07 1.40
CA LEU A 344 5.37 -27.34 1.88
C LEU A 344 5.37 -28.45 0.80
N ALA A 345 4.49 -28.34 -0.20
CA ALA A 345 4.41 -29.28 -1.32
C ALA A 345 5.39 -28.95 -2.48
N LEU A 346 6.22 -27.90 -2.36
CA LEU A 346 7.14 -27.48 -3.41
C LEU A 346 8.32 -28.46 -3.54
N THR A 347 8.72 -28.72 -4.79
CA THR A 347 9.95 -29.43 -5.11
C THR A 347 11.06 -28.45 -5.46
N ALA A 348 12.34 -28.87 -5.28
CA ALA A 348 13.50 -28.07 -5.67
C ALA A 348 13.44 -27.67 -7.16
N GLU A 349 12.92 -28.56 -8.03
CA GLU A 349 12.75 -28.28 -9.46
C GLU A 349 11.76 -27.12 -9.70
N ARG A 350 10.61 -27.12 -9.04
CA ARG A 350 9.61 -26.04 -9.18
C ARG A 350 10.15 -24.72 -8.67
N ILE A 351 10.84 -24.72 -7.52
CA ILE A 351 11.48 -23.53 -6.96
C ILE A 351 12.53 -22.99 -7.94
N GLY A 352 13.41 -23.85 -8.47
CA GLY A 352 14.44 -23.46 -9.44
C GLY A 352 13.85 -22.83 -10.72
N LYS A 353 12.77 -23.42 -11.27
CA LYS A 353 12.05 -22.90 -12.44
C LYS A 353 11.47 -21.50 -12.15
N ALA A 354 10.85 -21.30 -10.98
CA ALA A 354 10.27 -20.03 -10.57
C ALA A 354 11.35 -18.94 -10.42
N MET A 355 12.49 -19.26 -9.80
CA MET A 355 13.62 -18.33 -9.67
C MET A 355 14.20 -17.93 -11.04
N LEU A 356 14.35 -18.88 -11.96
CA LEU A 356 14.82 -18.61 -13.33
C LEU A 356 13.82 -17.76 -14.11
N ARG A 357 12.51 -18.06 -14.01
CA ARG A 357 11.47 -17.23 -14.67
C ARG A 357 11.48 -15.80 -14.13
N ARG A 358 11.57 -15.63 -12.81
CA ARG A 358 11.68 -14.31 -12.17
C ARG A 358 12.89 -13.54 -12.68
N SER A 359 14.05 -14.19 -12.77
CA SER A 359 15.28 -13.56 -13.28
C SER A 359 15.16 -13.11 -14.73
N ARG A 360 14.51 -13.91 -15.59
CA ARG A 360 14.25 -13.54 -16.98
C ARG A 360 13.28 -12.36 -17.05
N LEU A 361 12.18 -12.40 -16.27
CA LEU A 361 11.20 -11.33 -16.23
C LEU A 361 11.82 -9.99 -15.82
N TYR A 362 12.75 -10.00 -14.85
CA TYR A 362 13.53 -8.81 -14.49
C TYR A 362 14.30 -8.25 -15.70
N GLY A 363 15.03 -9.09 -16.43
CA GLY A 363 15.77 -8.66 -17.62
C GLY A 363 14.86 -8.14 -18.76
N GLU A 364 13.73 -8.81 -18.97
CA GLU A 364 12.69 -8.38 -19.92
C GLU A 364 12.14 -6.99 -19.54
N MET A 365 11.87 -6.77 -18.26
CA MET A 365 11.36 -5.49 -17.75
C MET A 365 12.39 -4.36 -17.86
N VAL A 366 13.66 -4.63 -17.54
CA VAL A 366 14.76 -3.67 -17.72
C VAL A 366 14.87 -3.24 -19.18
N LYS A 367 14.83 -4.20 -20.12
CA LYS A 367 14.84 -3.91 -21.57
C LYS A 367 13.62 -3.08 -21.97
N PHE A 368 12.41 -3.48 -21.54
CA PHE A 368 11.18 -2.78 -21.85
C PHE A 368 11.21 -1.32 -21.37
N LEU A 369 11.63 -1.07 -20.12
CA LEU A 369 11.73 0.26 -19.53
C LEU A 369 12.94 1.07 -20.03
N SER A 370 13.77 0.53 -20.93
CA SER A 370 14.73 1.34 -21.69
C SER A 370 14.11 2.04 -22.92
N GLU A 371 12.92 1.58 -23.35
CA GLU A 371 12.16 2.14 -24.47
C GLU A 371 11.02 3.07 -24.03
N TYR A 372 10.53 2.88 -22.80
CA TYR A 372 9.43 3.63 -22.20
C TYR A 372 9.84 4.20 -20.85
N ASP A 373 9.45 5.44 -20.56
CA ASP A 373 9.71 6.05 -19.26
C ASP A 373 9.02 5.26 -18.13
N PHE A 374 7.77 4.80 -18.35
CA PHE A 374 6.96 4.03 -17.39
C PHE A 374 5.98 3.10 -18.11
N LEU A 375 5.55 2.03 -17.39
CA LEU A 375 4.40 1.22 -17.76
C LEU A 375 3.18 1.69 -16.96
N LEU A 376 2.07 1.98 -17.66
CA LEU A 376 0.76 2.30 -17.09
C LEU A 376 -0.14 1.08 -17.21
N ALA A 377 -0.74 0.65 -16.10
CA ALA A 377 -1.69 -0.46 -16.06
C ALA A 377 -2.78 -0.21 -15.01
N PRO A 378 -3.90 -0.96 -15.01
CA PRO A 378 -4.87 -0.85 -13.92
C PRO A 378 -4.26 -1.21 -12.56
N GLY A 379 -4.66 -0.53 -11.49
CA GLY A 379 -4.25 -0.83 -10.12
C GLY A 379 -4.88 -2.13 -9.57
N ALA A 380 -6.01 -2.53 -10.13
CA ALA A 380 -6.72 -3.78 -9.89
C ALA A 380 -7.47 -4.20 -11.15
N CYS A 381 -7.80 -5.49 -11.29
CA CYS A 381 -8.52 -6.00 -12.46
C CYS A 381 -10.02 -5.65 -12.47
N CYS A 382 -10.56 -5.18 -11.36
CA CYS A 382 -11.97 -4.79 -11.20
C CYS A 382 -12.12 -3.66 -10.19
N PRO A 383 -13.27 -2.97 -10.15
CA PRO A 383 -13.60 -2.03 -9.07
C PRO A 383 -13.96 -2.78 -7.78
N PRO A 384 -14.14 -2.07 -6.63
CA PRO A 384 -14.55 -2.68 -5.35
C PRO A 384 -15.74 -3.62 -5.49
N ASN A 385 -15.63 -4.83 -4.91
CA ASN A 385 -16.67 -5.85 -4.88
C ASN A 385 -17.44 -5.85 -3.53
N PRO A 386 -18.61 -6.53 -3.44
CA PRO A 386 -19.40 -6.63 -2.22
C PRO A 386 -18.60 -7.09 -1.00
N ILE A 387 -18.90 -6.54 0.17
CA ILE A 387 -18.15 -6.84 1.41
C ILE A 387 -18.34 -8.30 1.86
N GLU A 388 -19.44 -8.93 1.50
CA GLU A 388 -19.73 -10.34 1.76
C GLU A 388 -18.85 -11.29 0.97
N GLU A 389 -18.34 -10.84 -0.18
CA GLU A 389 -17.43 -11.61 -1.01
C GLU A 389 -16.00 -11.54 -0.49
N ARG A 390 -15.51 -12.62 0.08
CA ARG A 390 -14.15 -12.69 0.65
C ARG A 390 -13.04 -12.41 -0.37
N TRP A 391 -13.30 -12.70 -1.65
CA TRP A 391 -12.42 -12.40 -2.77
C TRP A 391 -13.21 -12.41 -4.09
N VAL A 392 -12.69 -11.73 -5.10
CA VAL A 392 -13.31 -11.63 -6.44
C VAL A 392 -13.21 -12.96 -7.16
N ARG A 393 -14.35 -13.62 -7.35
CA ARG A 393 -14.41 -14.98 -7.94
C ARG A 393 -14.41 -14.98 -9.46
N GLN A 394 -14.92 -13.92 -10.08
CA GLN A 394 -15.09 -13.82 -11.52
C GLN A 394 -14.90 -12.38 -12.01
N VAL A 395 -14.26 -12.21 -13.16
CA VAL A 395 -14.16 -10.95 -13.90
C VAL A 395 -14.33 -11.23 -15.39
N ASP A 396 -15.22 -10.50 -16.06
CA ASP A 396 -15.47 -10.58 -17.51
C ASP A 396 -15.62 -12.03 -18.01
N GLY A 397 -16.44 -12.83 -17.31
CA GLY A 397 -16.70 -14.25 -17.62
C GLY A 397 -15.62 -15.24 -17.17
N HIS A 398 -14.44 -14.80 -16.80
CA HIS A 398 -13.36 -15.67 -16.31
C HIS A 398 -13.50 -15.94 -14.81
N VAL A 399 -13.53 -17.22 -14.42
CA VAL A 399 -13.60 -17.68 -13.03
C VAL A 399 -12.19 -17.95 -12.51
N PHE A 400 -11.81 -17.31 -11.42
CA PHE A 400 -10.52 -17.55 -10.77
C PHE A 400 -10.56 -18.81 -9.90
N GLU A 401 -9.49 -19.59 -9.94
CA GLU A 401 -9.38 -20.85 -9.17
C GLU A 401 -9.15 -20.63 -7.67
N ASN A 402 -8.53 -19.49 -7.31
CA ASN A 402 -8.18 -19.16 -5.94
C ASN A 402 -8.16 -17.65 -5.73
N TYR A 403 -8.04 -17.24 -4.47
CA TYR A 403 -8.12 -15.83 -4.07
C TYR A 403 -6.94 -14.96 -4.56
N ILE A 404 -5.87 -15.54 -5.08
CA ILE A 404 -4.72 -14.78 -5.61
C ILE A 404 -4.95 -14.44 -7.09
N GLY A 405 -5.76 -15.23 -7.83
CA GLY A 405 -5.95 -15.08 -9.27
C GLY A 405 -6.37 -13.66 -9.69
N TRP A 406 -7.27 -13.02 -8.96
CA TRP A 406 -7.70 -11.66 -9.28
C TRP A 406 -6.65 -10.57 -8.97
N LEU A 407 -5.57 -10.92 -8.25
CA LEU A 407 -4.44 -10.04 -7.98
C LEU A 407 -3.33 -10.11 -9.04
N THR A 408 -3.54 -10.79 -10.16
CA THR A 408 -2.51 -11.01 -11.18
C THR A 408 -1.80 -9.74 -11.62
N LEU A 409 -2.53 -8.63 -11.89
CA LEU A 409 -1.92 -7.37 -12.34
C LEU A 409 -0.82 -6.86 -11.38
N PRO A 410 -1.09 -6.64 -10.08
CA PRO A 410 -0.05 -6.19 -9.18
C PRO A 410 0.96 -7.31 -8.81
N ALA A 411 0.54 -8.58 -8.79
CA ALA A 411 1.40 -9.70 -8.39
C ALA A 411 2.55 -9.95 -9.38
N VAL A 412 2.29 -9.90 -10.68
CA VAL A 412 3.36 -10.09 -11.68
C VAL A 412 4.34 -8.94 -11.70
N ILE A 413 3.89 -7.71 -11.41
CA ILE A 413 4.78 -6.55 -11.23
C ILE A 413 5.70 -6.72 -10.01
N THR A 414 5.21 -7.32 -8.92
CA THR A 414 6.05 -7.61 -7.74
C THR A 414 7.31 -8.41 -8.11
N LEU A 415 7.19 -9.40 -9.02
CA LEU A 415 8.32 -10.24 -9.45
C LEU A 415 9.43 -9.47 -10.15
N THR A 416 9.11 -8.31 -10.73
CA THR A 416 10.07 -7.49 -11.50
C THR A 416 11.02 -6.69 -10.60
N ALA A 417 10.79 -6.66 -9.27
CA ALA A 417 11.51 -5.79 -8.34
C ALA A 417 11.47 -4.29 -8.69
N CYS A 418 10.60 -3.88 -9.60
CA CYS A 418 10.36 -2.50 -9.97
C CYS A 418 9.53 -1.78 -8.90
N PRO A 419 9.77 -0.49 -8.65
CA PRO A 419 8.85 0.33 -7.87
C PRO A 419 7.56 0.55 -8.65
N ALA A 420 6.43 0.62 -7.93
CA ALA A 420 5.12 0.84 -8.54
C ALA A 420 4.27 1.77 -7.67
N LEU A 421 3.64 2.75 -8.29
CA LEU A 421 2.83 3.78 -7.67
C LEU A 421 1.37 3.63 -8.13
N ALA A 422 0.47 3.39 -7.20
CA ALA A 422 -0.97 3.44 -7.48
C ALA A 422 -1.52 4.85 -7.17
N ILE A 423 -2.27 5.39 -8.11
CA ILE A 423 -2.95 6.68 -8.00
C ILE A 423 -4.40 6.56 -8.49
N PRO A 424 -5.33 7.43 -8.02
CA PRO A 424 -6.69 7.48 -8.54
C PRO A 424 -6.75 7.78 -10.04
N ALA A 425 -7.67 7.11 -10.76
CA ALA A 425 -7.87 7.31 -12.20
C ALA A 425 -9.31 7.70 -12.58
N GLY A 426 -10.28 7.44 -11.72
CA GLY A 426 -11.69 7.76 -11.96
C GLY A 426 -12.65 6.96 -11.10
N PHE A 427 -13.92 7.04 -11.50
CA PHE A 427 -15.02 6.34 -10.83
C PHE A 427 -15.91 5.69 -11.88
N THR A 428 -16.43 4.51 -11.56
CA THR A 428 -17.49 3.88 -12.37
C THR A 428 -18.78 4.69 -12.31
N SER A 429 -19.74 4.40 -13.19
CA SER A 429 -21.05 5.09 -13.22
C SER A 429 -21.84 4.96 -11.92
N ASP A 430 -21.61 3.86 -11.16
CA ASP A 430 -22.18 3.63 -9.81
C ASP A 430 -21.30 4.18 -8.68
N GLY A 431 -20.22 4.90 -9.00
CA GLY A 431 -19.38 5.64 -8.05
C GLY A 431 -18.32 4.83 -7.33
N ARG A 432 -17.96 3.64 -7.83
CA ARG A 432 -16.84 2.84 -7.31
C ARG A 432 -15.50 3.39 -7.82
N PRO A 433 -14.48 3.59 -6.95
CA PRO A 433 -13.19 4.06 -7.38
C PRO A 433 -12.44 3.07 -8.29
N VAL A 434 -11.66 3.62 -9.21
CA VAL A 434 -10.70 2.88 -10.03
C VAL A 434 -9.38 3.64 -10.02
N GLY A 435 -8.27 2.93 -9.80
CA GLY A 435 -6.93 3.48 -9.87
C GLY A 435 -6.10 2.84 -10.98
N VAL A 436 -5.03 3.53 -11.32
CA VAL A 436 -3.96 3.02 -12.18
C VAL A 436 -2.71 2.77 -11.38
N GLN A 437 -1.85 1.86 -11.84
CA GLN A 437 -0.48 1.72 -11.35
C GLN A 437 0.52 2.16 -12.42
N LEU A 438 1.47 2.98 -11.99
CA LEU A 438 2.65 3.36 -12.75
C LEU A 438 3.81 2.49 -12.31
N VAL A 439 4.54 1.87 -13.24
CA VAL A 439 5.69 1.02 -12.93
C VAL A 439 6.93 1.68 -13.50
N GLY A 440 7.91 1.97 -12.64
CA GLY A 440 9.18 2.59 -13.02
C GLY A 440 10.33 1.59 -13.12
N ALA A 441 11.48 2.06 -13.61
CA ALA A 441 12.70 1.25 -13.68
C ALA A 441 13.14 0.79 -12.28
N PRO A 442 13.84 -0.35 -12.15
CA PRO A 442 14.37 -0.80 -10.87
C PRO A 442 15.20 0.29 -10.18
N ARG A 443 14.93 0.54 -8.91
CA ARG A 443 15.51 1.62 -8.08
C ARG A 443 15.21 3.05 -8.55
N GLY A 444 14.29 3.23 -9.51
CA GLY A 444 13.81 4.53 -10.00
C GLY A 444 12.70 5.13 -9.14
N ASP A 445 12.78 5.00 -7.81
CA ASP A 445 11.75 5.47 -6.87
C ASP A 445 11.50 6.98 -6.99
N ALA A 446 12.56 7.77 -7.08
CA ALA A 446 12.49 9.24 -7.16
C ALA A 446 11.89 9.73 -8.47
N GLU A 447 12.29 9.13 -9.60
CA GLU A 447 11.77 9.42 -10.93
C GLU A 447 10.29 9.07 -11.03
N LEU A 448 9.90 7.91 -10.47
CA LEU A 448 8.51 7.46 -10.44
C LEU A 448 7.62 8.39 -9.62
N LEU A 449 8.08 8.84 -8.44
CA LEU A 449 7.35 9.81 -7.61
C LEU A 449 7.24 11.18 -8.30
N SER A 450 8.30 11.63 -8.98
CA SER A 450 8.27 12.87 -9.75
C SER A 450 7.26 12.81 -10.90
N ALA A 451 7.25 11.72 -11.66
CA ALA A 451 6.29 11.49 -12.72
C ALA A 451 4.87 11.30 -12.18
N GLY A 452 4.73 10.55 -11.08
CA GLY A 452 3.45 10.32 -10.42
C GLY A 452 2.78 11.60 -9.97
N ALA A 453 3.53 12.55 -9.39
CA ALA A 453 3.01 13.86 -8.99
C ALA A 453 2.54 14.70 -10.20
N ALA A 454 3.23 14.63 -11.33
CA ALA A 454 2.78 15.28 -12.57
C ALA A 454 1.50 14.64 -13.13
N ILE A 455 1.42 13.32 -13.14
CA ILE A 455 0.27 12.56 -13.63
C ILE A 455 -0.95 12.77 -12.71
N GLU A 456 -0.75 12.73 -11.39
CA GLU A 456 -1.80 13.03 -10.40
C GLU A 456 -2.42 14.42 -10.64
N GLU A 457 -1.59 15.45 -10.91
CA GLU A 457 -2.04 16.80 -11.22
C GLU A 457 -2.85 16.84 -12.54
N ILE A 458 -2.38 16.14 -13.59
CA ILE A 458 -3.09 16.06 -14.89
C ILE A 458 -4.45 15.36 -14.73
N LEU A 459 -4.53 14.28 -13.95
CA LEU A 459 -5.78 13.55 -13.71
C LEU A 459 -6.74 14.30 -12.77
N GLY A 460 -6.25 15.19 -11.91
CA GLY A 460 -7.04 16.11 -11.10
C GLY A 460 -7.91 15.48 -10.00
N LEU A 461 -7.55 14.29 -9.51
CA LEU A 461 -8.37 13.51 -8.56
C LEU A 461 -7.87 13.55 -7.10
N SER A 462 -6.72 14.17 -6.82
CA SER A 462 -6.14 14.25 -5.46
C SER A 462 -7.03 14.97 -4.45
N GLY A 463 -7.92 15.87 -4.91
CA GLY A 463 -8.90 16.57 -4.07
C GLY A 463 -10.17 15.77 -3.74
N ALA A 464 -10.33 14.55 -4.25
CA ALA A 464 -11.52 13.72 -4.02
C ALA A 464 -11.65 13.23 -2.56
N VAL A 465 -10.56 13.18 -1.81
CA VAL A 465 -10.47 12.78 -0.40
C VAL A 465 -9.82 13.89 0.44
N PRO A 466 -10.11 14.00 1.78
CA PRO A 466 -10.89 13.08 2.58
C PRO A 466 -12.40 13.29 2.46
N ILE A 467 -13.14 12.21 2.63
CA ILE A 467 -14.61 12.19 2.59
C ILE A 467 -15.22 11.69 3.90
N ASP A 468 -16.48 12.04 4.13
CA ASP A 468 -17.32 11.30 5.08
C ASP A 468 -17.74 9.97 4.42
N PRO A 469 -17.75 8.85 5.17
CA PRO A 469 -18.25 7.59 4.62
C PRO A 469 -19.68 7.77 4.12
N LYS A 470 -19.92 7.38 2.86
CA LYS A 470 -21.25 7.49 2.26
C LYS A 470 -22.19 6.43 2.86
N PRO A 471 -23.51 6.66 2.90
CA PRO A 471 -24.46 5.62 3.26
C PRO A 471 -24.29 4.39 2.35
N ALA A 472 -24.46 3.19 2.92
CA ALA A 472 -24.41 1.95 2.16
C ALA A 472 -25.50 2.00 1.06
N ARG A 473 -25.11 1.68 -0.18
CA ARG A 473 -26.01 1.61 -1.33
C ARG A 473 -25.95 0.21 -1.92
N ALA A 474 -27.11 -0.35 -2.28
CA ALA A 474 -27.15 -1.56 -3.07
C ALA A 474 -26.44 -1.35 -4.41
N LEU A 475 -25.77 -2.38 -4.91
CA LEU A 475 -25.25 -2.39 -6.27
C LEU A 475 -26.41 -2.57 -7.23
N SER A 476 -26.52 -1.71 -8.21
CA SER A 476 -27.50 -1.82 -9.31
C SER A 476 -27.07 -2.85 -10.32
#